data_e2535fa9b4f36bc0aff12ba16d59e89d
#
_entry.id   e2535fa9b4f36bc0aff12ba16d59e89d
#
_cell.length_a   1.000
_cell.length_b   1.000
_cell.length_c   1.000
_cell.angle_alpha   90.00
_cell.angle_beta   90.00
_cell.angle_gamma   90.00
#
_symmetry.space_group_name_H-M   'P 1'
#
loop_
_entity.id
_entity.type
_entity.pdbx_description
1 polymer ?
#
loop_
_entity_poly.entity_id
_entity_poly.type
_entity_poly.pdbx_seq_one_letter_code
_entity_poly.pdbx_strand_id
1 'polypeptide(L)'
;MTTPASPKGSLLSGVVAAVDPGRSKCGLVLADCTRGEILTAHVVAAEQTLMQLEAWQQQTPLQALVMGDGTSSRQWMRQLQHLAPVQLVNEAGTTLRARDRYWQIWPARGWRRLLPQGLRVPPCELDAIAALVLLEDHLGRPLHWSTPPPSGPGLKTVPAP
;
A
#
# COMPACT_ATOMS: atom_id res chain seq x y z
N MET A 1 -20.94 23.22 -17.06
CA MET A 1 -19.49 23.17 -16.87
C MET A 1 -19.11 21.73 -16.49
N THR A 2 -18.64 21.01 -17.47
CA THR A 2 -18.19 19.62 -17.31
C THR A 2 -16.78 19.66 -16.68
N THR A 3 -16.67 19.18 -15.47
CA THR A 3 -15.38 18.90 -14.84
C THR A 3 -14.67 17.85 -15.69
N PRO A 4 -13.43 18.09 -16.18
CA PRO A 4 -12.71 17.06 -16.92
C PRO A 4 -12.41 15.91 -15.96
N ALA A 5 -12.86 14.72 -16.32
CA ALA A 5 -12.44 13.49 -15.69
C ALA A 5 -10.91 13.41 -15.78
N SER A 6 -10.24 13.34 -14.63
CA SER A 6 -8.79 13.08 -14.57
C SER A 6 -8.47 11.85 -15.42
N PRO A 7 -7.47 11.88 -16.28
CA PRO A 7 -7.12 10.73 -17.08
C PRO A 7 -6.71 9.59 -16.15
N LYS A 8 -7.46 8.51 -16.19
CA LYS A 8 -7.07 7.23 -15.59
C LYS A 8 -5.77 6.80 -16.26
N GLY A 9 -4.71 6.67 -15.46
CA GLY A 9 -3.41 6.25 -15.93
C GLY A 9 -2.40 7.39 -16.05
N SER A 10 -2.23 8.20 -15.00
CA SER A 10 -1.04 9.02 -14.88
C SER A 10 0.16 8.07 -14.88
N LEU A 11 1.05 8.24 -15.87
CA LEU A 11 2.32 7.50 -15.93
C LEU A 11 3.22 7.99 -14.80
N LEU A 12 2.94 7.55 -13.56
CA LEU A 12 3.87 7.77 -12.47
C LEU A 12 5.14 6.99 -12.79
N SER A 13 6.25 7.71 -12.79
CA SER A 13 7.60 7.18 -12.95
C SER A 13 8.42 7.50 -11.71
N GLY A 14 9.52 6.79 -11.52
CA GLY A 14 10.37 6.97 -10.35
C GLY A 14 9.77 6.37 -9.08
N VAL A 15 10.23 6.86 -7.93
CA VAL A 15 9.86 6.32 -6.62
C VAL A 15 8.59 7.01 -6.11
N VAL A 16 7.62 6.20 -5.75
CA VAL A 16 6.29 6.62 -5.27
C VAL A 16 6.00 5.89 -3.96
N ALA A 17 5.44 6.60 -2.99
CA ALA A 17 4.92 5.97 -1.80
C ALA A 17 3.39 5.90 -1.85
N ALA A 18 2.83 4.80 -1.32
CA ALA A 18 1.39 4.65 -1.15
C ALA A 18 1.05 4.52 0.34
N VAL A 19 -0.08 5.08 0.71
CA VAL A 19 -0.57 5.12 2.09
C VAL A 19 -2.02 4.65 2.14
N ASP A 20 -2.27 3.63 2.95
CA ASP A 20 -3.62 3.26 3.39
C ASP A 20 -3.84 3.82 4.80
N PRO A 21 -4.51 4.98 4.94
CA PRO A 21 -4.59 5.67 6.21
C PRO A 21 -5.65 5.04 7.12
N GLY A 22 -5.23 4.58 8.29
CA GLY A 22 -6.10 4.08 9.35
C GLY A 22 -6.11 4.99 10.58
N ARG A 23 -6.99 4.69 11.55
CA ARG A 23 -7.10 5.45 12.80
C ARG A 23 -5.94 5.21 13.76
N SER A 24 -5.53 3.95 13.92
CA SER A 24 -4.48 3.53 14.85
C SER A 24 -3.20 3.12 14.14
N LYS A 25 -3.30 2.65 12.93
CA LYS A 25 -2.18 2.21 12.10
C LYS A 25 -2.42 2.53 10.63
N CYS A 26 -1.34 2.68 9.90
CA CYS A 26 -1.35 2.92 8.45
C CYS A 26 -0.53 1.85 7.74
N GLY A 27 -0.99 1.44 6.57
CA GLY A 27 -0.21 0.65 5.63
C GLY A 27 0.60 1.56 4.72
N LEU A 28 1.87 1.24 4.53
CA LEU A 28 2.79 2.01 3.72
C LEU A 28 3.51 1.11 2.72
N VAL A 29 3.62 1.57 1.49
CA VAL A 29 4.39 0.91 0.43
C VAL A 29 5.28 1.95 -0.25
N LEU A 30 6.54 1.60 -0.48
CA LEU A 30 7.47 2.35 -1.33
C LEU A 30 7.75 1.51 -2.58
N ALA A 31 7.57 2.10 -3.74
CA ALA A 31 7.73 1.39 -5.02
C ALA A 31 8.54 2.21 -6.03
N ASP A 32 9.33 1.53 -6.84
CA ASP A 32 9.86 2.07 -8.08
C ASP A 32 8.87 1.79 -9.22
N CYS A 33 8.09 2.80 -9.56
CA CYS A 33 7.08 2.67 -10.61
C CYS A 33 7.68 2.55 -12.01
N THR A 34 8.90 3.00 -12.24
CA THR A 34 9.60 2.82 -13.51
C THR A 34 9.97 1.36 -13.71
N ARG A 35 10.50 0.72 -12.68
CA ARG A 35 10.89 -0.71 -12.70
C ARG A 35 9.69 -1.64 -12.48
N GLY A 36 8.61 -1.14 -11.90
CA GLY A 36 7.45 -1.95 -11.55
C GLY A 36 7.66 -2.83 -10.32
N GLU A 37 8.49 -2.39 -9.38
CA GLU A 37 8.91 -3.18 -8.22
C GLU A 37 8.56 -2.49 -6.89
N ILE A 38 8.18 -3.30 -5.90
CA ILE A 38 8.04 -2.85 -4.51
C ILE A 38 9.43 -2.86 -3.87
N LEU A 39 9.85 -1.71 -3.34
CA LEU A 39 11.12 -1.55 -2.65
C LEU A 39 11.02 -1.97 -1.18
N THR A 40 9.98 -1.51 -0.51
CA THR A 40 9.70 -1.87 0.90
C THR A 40 8.24 -1.59 1.26
N ALA A 41 7.77 -2.20 2.33
CA ALA A 41 6.43 -1.99 2.85
C ALA A 41 6.40 -2.15 4.37
N HIS A 42 5.60 -1.32 5.03
CA HIS A 42 5.46 -1.31 6.47
C HIS A 42 4.01 -1.15 6.90
N VAL A 43 3.67 -1.70 8.05
CA VAL A 43 2.49 -1.31 8.82
C VAL A 43 3.02 -0.59 10.05
N VAL A 44 2.67 0.67 10.21
CA VAL A 44 3.16 1.52 11.29
C VAL A 44 2.01 2.11 12.09
N ALA A 45 2.27 2.51 13.32
CA ALA A 45 1.30 3.30 14.08
C ALA A 45 1.00 4.62 13.36
N ALA A 46 -0.23 5.11 13.45
CA ALA A 46 -0.66 6.31 12.71
C ALA A 46 0.25 7.52 13.00
N GLU A 47 0.66 7.70 14.26
CA GLU A 47 1.56 8.77 14.67
C GLU A 47 2.99 8.65 14.11
N GLN A 48 3.40 7.47 13.64
CA GLN A 48 4.73 7.22 13.05
C GLN A 48 4.75 7.36 11.53
N THR A 49 3.58 7.48 10.92
CA THR A 49 3.43 7.48 9.45
C THR A 49 4.22 8.62 8.80
N LEU A 50 4.07 9.83 9.31
CA LEU A 50 4.77 11.00 8.76
C LEU A 50 6.29 10.83 8.87
N MET A 51 6.81 10.44 10.03
CA MET A 51 8.24 10.20 10.25
C MET A 51 8.80 9.15 9.29
N GLN A 52 8.05 8.07 9.05
CA GLN A 52 8.48 7.02 8.12
C GLN A 52 8.55 7.53 6.67
N LEU A 53 7.56 8.32 6.25
CA LEU A 53 7.54 8.89 4.89
C LEU A 53 8.62 9.96 4.71
N GLU A 54 8.89 10.77 5.72
CA GLU A 54 10.00 11.72 5.73
C GLU A 54 11.35 11.01 5.61
N ALA A 55 11.55 9.90 6.32
CA ALA A 55 12.76 9.09 6.22
C ALA A 55 12.94 8.53 4.80
N TRP A 56 11.87 8.07 4.15
CA TRP A 56 11.94 7.63 2.75
C TRP A 56 12.27 8.78 1.80
N GLN A 57 11.62 9.94 1.97
CA GLN A 57 11.90 11.13 1.17
C GLN A 57 13.35 11.59 1.26
N GLN A 58 13.98 11.48 2.44
CA GLN A 58 15.39 11.82 2.64
C GLN A 58 16.33 10.83 1.95
N GLN A 59 15.97 9.55 1.90
CA GLN A 59 16.77 8.50 1.24
C GLN A 59 16.65 8.56 -0.28
N THR A 60 15.42 8.76 -0.78
CA THR A 60 15.11 8.79 -2.21
C THR A 60 13.94 9.74 -2.45
N PRO A 61 14.12 10.79 -3.28
CA PRO A 61 13.05 11.75 -3.56
C PRO A 61 11.79 11.07 -4.07
N LEU A 62 10.66 11.29 -3.38
CA LEU A 62 9.35 10.79 -3.78
C LEU A 62 8.78 11.65 -4.91
N GLN A 63 8.37 11.02 -6.01
CA GLN A 63 7.73 11.70 -7.13
C GLN A 63 6.25 12.00 -6.87
N ALA A 64 5.60 11.14 -6.10
CA ALA A 64 4.21 11.29 -5.68
C ALA A 64 3.91 10.46 -4.43
N LEU A 65 2.80 10.79 -3.79
CA LEU A 65 2.15 10.01 -2.75
C LEU A 65 0.77 9.60 -3.26
N VAL A 66 0.46 8.31 -3.22
CA VAL A 66 -0.86 7.77 -3.53
C VAL A 66 -1.55 7.40 -2.22
N MET A 67 -2.78 7.81 -2.04
CA MET A 67 -3.50 7.61 -0.78
C MET A 67 -4.99 7.31 -1.03
N GLY A 68 -5.60 6.51 -0.16
CA GLY A 68 -7.06 6.29 -0.16
C GLY A 68 -7.84 7.56 0.15
N ASP A 69 -9.01 7.70 -0.46
CA ASP A 69 -9.90 8.88 -0.32
C ASP A 69 -10.87 8.81 0.87
N GLY A 70 -10.57 7.95 1.85
CA GLY A 70 -11.40 7.74 3.03
C GLY A 70 -11.59 8.95 3.93
N THR A 71 -12.32 8.76 5.02
CA THR A 71 -12.79 9.84 5.92
C THR A 71 -11.67 10.72 6.46
N SER A 72 -10.49 10.17 6.71
CA SER A 72 -9.32 10.88 7.24
C SER A 72 -8.41 11.49 6.15
N SER A 73 -8.72 11.28 4.87
CA SER A 73 -7.86 11.68 3.75
C SER A 73 -7.52 13.18 3.72
N ARG A 74 -8.48 14.05 4.07
CA ARG A 74 -8.25 15.51 4.11
C ARG A 74 -7.19 15.91 5.14
N GLN A 75 -7.22 15.27 6.31
CA GLN A 75 -6.24 15.53 7.37
C GLN A 75 -4.85 15.07 6.95
N TRP A 76 -4.77 13.85 6.42
CA TRP A 76 -3.52 13.27 5.92
C TRP A 76 -2.94 14.08 4.74
N MET A 77 -3.78 14.52 3.81
CA MET A 77 -3.33 15.34 2.69
C MET A 77 -2.61 16.61 3.17
N ARG A 78 -3.15 17.32 4.18
CA ARG A 78 -2.51 18.52 4.73
C ARG A 78 -1.13 18.22 5.33
N GLN A 79 -0.98 17.04 5.95
CA GLN A 79 0.27 16.64 6.58
C GLN A 79 1.31 16.14 5.56
N LEU A 80 0.87 15.54 4.46
CA LEU A 80 1.76 14.86 3.51
C LEU A 80 2.11 15.68 2.26
N GLN A 81 1.31 16.69 1.91
CA GLN A 81 1.48 17.47 0.68
C GLN A 81 2.83 18.20 0.57
N HIS A 82 3.54 18.44 1.69
CA HIS A 82 4.87 19.05 1.68
C HIS A 82 5.98 18.06 1.28
N LEU A 83 5.72 16.74 1.34
CA LEU A 83 6.69 15.72 0.94
C LEU A 83 6.70 15.50 -0.55
N ALA A 84 5.53 15.36 -1.16
CA ALA A 84 5.33 15.15 -2.60
C ALA A 84 3.87 15.41 -2.98
N PRO A 85 3.56 15.58 -4.29
CA PRO A 85 2.17 15.69 -4.74
C PRO A 85 1.34 14.47 -4.32
N VAL A 86 0.18 14.70 -3.69
CA VAL A 86 -0.71 13.65 -3.18
C VAL A 86 -1.81 13.35 -4.21
N GLN A 87 -1.94 12.08 -4.59
CA GLN A 87 -2.99 11.55 -5.46
C GLN A 87 -3.98 10.74 -4.64
N LEU A 88 -5.26 11.11 -4.67
CA LEU A 88 -6.31 10.35 -3.99
C LEU A 88 -6.88 9.28 -4.91
N VAL A 89 -7.07 8.08 -4.37
CA VAL A 89 -7.65 6.92 -5.04
C VAL A 89 -8.84 6.40 -4.25
N ASN A 90 -9.87 5.95 -4.95
CA ASN A 90 -11.03 5.37 -4.30
C ASN A 90 -10.64 4.10 -3.55
N GLU A 91 -10.86 4.11 -2.23
CA GLU A 91 -10.53 2.98 -1.35
C GLU A 91 -11.66 1.94 -1.20
N ALA A 92 -12.82 2.13 -1.86
CA ALA A 92 -13.94 1.21 -1.74
C ALA A 92 -13.55 -0.23 -2.11
N GLY A 93 -13.79 -1.17 -1.18
CA GLY A 93 -13.48 -2.58 -1.35
C GLY A 93 -11.98 -2.93 -1.32
N THR A 94 -11.10 -1.99 -0.99
CA THR A 94 -9.64 -2.21 -0.97
C THR A 94 -9.24 -3.32 0.01
N THR A 95 -9.85 -3.41 1.19
CA THR A 95 -9.54 -4.46 2.17
C THR A 95 -9.81 -5.86 1.63
N LEU A 96 -10.93 -6.05 0.93
CA LEU A 96 -11.25 -7.35 0.33
C LEU A 96 -10.27 -7.69 -0.80
N ARG A 97 -9.97 -6.73 -1.67
CA ARG A 97 -9.00 -6.89 -2.76
C ARG A 97 -7.57 -7.10 -2.25
N ALA A 98 -7.20 -6.48 -1.13
CA ALA A 98 -5.92 -6.70 -0.48
C ALA A 98 -5.75 -8.17 -0.03
N ARG A 99 -6.81 -8.78 0.47
CA ARG A 99 -6.82 -10.21 0.83
C ARG A 99 -6.58 -11.11 -0.37
N ASP A 100 -7.25 -10.84 -1.49
CA ASP A 100 -7.07 -11.61 -2.72
C ASP A 100 -5.66 -11.38 -3.29
N ARG A 101 -5.18 -10.13 -3.26
CA ARG A 101 -3.85 -9.76 -3.71
C ARG A 101 -2.75 -10.42 -2.88
N TYR A 102 -2.93 -10.53 -1.56
CA TYR A 102 -2.03 -11.29 -0.70
C TYR A 102 -1.82 -12.72 -1.22
N TRP A 103 -2.92 -13.44 -1.50
CA TRP A 103 -2.82 -14.84 -1.95
C TRP A 103 -2.32 -15.00 -3.39
N GLN A 104 -2.34 -13.96 -4.20
CA GLN A 104 -1.71 -13.93 -5.51
C GLN A 104 -0.18 -13.80 -5.38
N ILE A 105 0.30 -12.98 -4.46
CA ILE A 105 1.73 -12.76 -4.22
C ILE A 105 2.34 -13.94 -3.45
N TRP A 106 1.66 -14.40 -2.39
CA TRP A 106 2.09 -15.52 -1.54
C TRP A 106 1.04 -16.63 -1.52
N PRO A 107 1.09 -17.57 -2.48
CA PRO A 107 0.10 -18.64 -2.59
C PRO A 107 -0.01 -19.49 -1.32
N ALA A 108 -1.23 -19.91 -0.98
CA ALA A 108 -1.49 -20.75 0.18
C ALA A 108 -0.69 -22.06 0.11
N ARG A 109 -0.07 -22.44 1.24
CA ARG A 109 0.71 -23.67 1.39
C ARG A 109 0.13 -24.56 2.48
N GLY A 110 0.45 -25.85 2.43
CA GLY A 110 0.01 -26.84 3.42
C GLY A 110 -1.52 -26.97 3.47
N TRP A 111 -2.08 -27.13 4.65
CA TRP A 111 -3.52 -27.34 4.89
C TRP A 111 -4.40 -26.18 4.42
N ARG A 112 -3.86 -24.96 4.36
CA ARG A 112 -4.58 -23.77 3.86
C ARG A 112 -5.00 -23.90 2.39
N ARG A 113 -4.30 -24.72 1.60
CA ARG A 113 -4.69 -25.00 0.19
C ARG A 113 -6.02 -25.73 0.11
N LEU A 114 -6.37 -26.50 1.15
CA LEU A 114 -7.62 -27.27 1.20
C LEU A 114 -8.84 -26.42 1.55
N LEU A 115 -8.63 -25.22 2.08
CA LEU A 115 -9.70 -24.30 2.40
C LEU A 115 -10.20 -23.59 1.13
N PRO A 116 -11.53 -23.36 1.00
CA PRO A 116 -12.07 -22.45 0.01
C PRO A 116 -11.40 -21.07 0.12
N GLN A 117 -11.21 -20.40 -1.01
CA GLN A 117 -10.50 -19.10 -1.06
C GLN A 117 -11.11 -18.07 -0.08
N GLY A 118 -12.43 -18.01 0.02
CA GLY A 118 -13.14 -17.12 0.94
C GLY A 118 -12.87 -17.36 2.43
N LEU A 119 -12.41 -18.55 2.82
CA LEU A 119 -12.08 -18.92 4.21
C LEU A 119 -10.58 -18.82 4.53
N ARG A 120 -9.73 -18.50 3.54
CA ARG A 120 -8.29 -18.34 3.76
C ARG A 120 -8.01 -16.97 4.35
N VAL A 121 -7.64 -16.94 5.62
CA VAL A 121 -7.22 -15.70 6.31
C VAL A 121 -5.71 -15.53 6.17
N PRO A 122 -5.22 -14.41 5.63
CA PRO A 122 -3.79 -14.10 5.60
C PRO A 122 -3.19 -14.06 7.01
N PRO A 123 -1.97 -14.57 7.21
CA PRO A 123 -1.33 -14.62 8.53
C PRO A 123 -0.66 -13.30 8.94
N CYS A 124 -0.89 -12.22 8.22
CA CYS A 124 -0.30 -10.90 8.47
C CYS A 124 -1.35 -9.79 8.37
N GLU A 125 -0.97 -8.60 8.81
CA GLU A 125 -1.77 -7.40 8.63
C GLU A 125 -1.82 -6.99 7.16
N LEU A 126 -3.02 -6.63 6.68
CA LEU A 126 -3.26 -6.33 5.27
C LEU A 126 -3.12 -4.85 4.92
N ASP A 127 -2.86 -3.98 5.88
CA ASP A 127 -2.82 -2.53 5.67
C ASP A 127 -1.79 -2.11 4.60
N ALA A 128 -0.60 -2.70 4.62
CA ALA A 128 0.41 -2.43 3.59
C ALA A 128 0.00 -2.99 2.21
N ILE A 129 -0.71 -4.12 2.18
CA ILE A 129 -1.21 -4.68 0.91
C ILE A 129 -2.40 -3.88 0.41
N ALA A 130 -3.21 -3.29 1.29
CA ALA A 130 -4.22 -2.31 0.91
C ALA A 130 -3.58 -1.06 0.26
N ALA A 131 -2.49 -0.55 0.82
CA ALA A 131 -1.71 0.53 0.20
C ALA A 131 -1.16 0.13 -1.18
N LEU A 132 -0.68 -1.11 -1.34
CA LEU A 132 -0.27 -1.65 -2.64
C LEU A 132 -1.43 -1.64 -3.65
N VAL A 133 -2.60 -2.13 -3.25
CA VAL A 133 -3.78 -2.17 -4.13
C VAL A 133 -4.17 -0.77 -4.59
N LEU A 134 -4.14 0.24 -3.70
CA LEU A 134 -4.38 1.64 -4.07
C LEU A 134 -3.38 2.12 -5.13
N LEU A 135 -2.10 1.79 -4.98
CA LEU A 135 -1.07 2.17 -5.93
C LEU A 135 -1.26 1.46 -7.28
N GLU A 136 -1.52 0.16 -7.28
CA GLU A 136 -1.77 -0.63 -8.49
C GLU A 136 -3.02 -0.14 -9.25
N ASP A 137 -4.10 0.24 -8.53
CA ASP A 137 -5.30 0.84 -9.11
C ASP A 137 -4.98 2.18 -9.80
N HIS A 138 -4.15 3.01 -9.16
CA HIS A 138 -3.74 4.27 -9.74
C HIS A 138 -2.88 4.09 -11.00
N LEU A 139 -1.98 3.12 -10.98
CA LEU A 139 -1.10 2.79 -12.11
C LEU A 139 -1.81 2.03 -13.23
N GLY A 140 -2.95 1.37 -12.94
CA GLY A 140 -3.64 0.47 -13.87
C GLY A 140 -2.85 -0.81 -14.21
N ARG A 141 -1.88 -1.19 -13.37
CA ARG A 141 -1.06 -2.40 -13.53
C ARG A 141 -0.54 -2.93 -12.21
N PRO A 142 -0.28 -4.26 -12.11
CA PRO A 142 0.32 -4.85 -10.93
C PRO A 142 1.81 -4.48 -10.80
N LEU A 143 2.30 -4.49 -9.57
CA LEU A 143 3.71 -4.35 -9.21
C LEU A 143 4.27 -5.68 -8.71
N HIS A 144 5.55 -5.88 -8.92
CA HIS A 144 6.25 -7.07 -8.46
C HIS A 144 6.71 -6.90 -7.01
N TRP A 145 6.40 -7.89 -6.18
CA TRP A 145 6.83 -7.96 -4.77
C TRP A 145 7.67 -9.20 -4.55
N SER A 146 8.97 -9.04 -4.37
CA SER A 146 9.94 -10.14 -4.22
C SER A 146 10.28 -10.48 -2.76
N THR A 147 9.96 -9.60 -1.81
CA THR A 147 10.27 -9.80 -0.39
C THR A 147 9.14 -10.51 0.36
N PRO A 148 9.40 -11.07 1.56
CA PRO A 148 8.35 -11.61 2.42
C PRO A 148 7.27 -10.58 2.76
N PRO A 149 6.06 -11.01 3.20
CA PRO A 149 5.03 -10.10 3.65
C PRO A 149 5.52 -9.16 4.76
N PRO A 150 5.04 -7.91 4.82
CA PRO A 150 5.43 -6.99 5.87
C PRO A 150 5.01 -7.53 7.24
N SER A 151 5.92 -7.55 8.18
CA SER A 151 5.61 -7.83 9.58
C SER A 151 5.06 -6.57 10.23
N GLY A 152 3.90 -6.69 10.86
CA GLY A 152 3.33 -5.60 11.66
C GLY A 152 4.06 -5.42 12.99
N PRO A 153 3.90 -4.28 13.68
CA PRO A 153 4.43 -4.09 15.00
C PRO A 153 3.77 -5.09 15.97
N GLY A 154 4.51 -6.13 16.35
CA GLY A 154 4.07 -7.11 17.34
C GLY A 154 4.06 -8.58 16.92
N LEU A 155 4.24 -8.94 15.64
CA LEU A 155 4.46 -10.33 15.28
C LEU A 155 5.95 -10.66 15.33
N LYS A 156 6.32 -11.47 16.33
CA LYS A 156 7.60 -12.18 16.31
C LYS A 156 7.65 -13.02 15.04
N THR A 157 8.69 -12.81 14.25
CA THR A 157 9.00 -13.65 13.09
C THR A 157 9.02 -15.11 13.53
N VAL A 158 8.01 -15.85 13.11
CA VAL A 158 8.10 -17.32 13.15
C VAL A 158 9.01 -17.70 11.99
N PRO A 159 10.17 -18.33 12.25
CA PRO A 159 11.01 -18.78 11.15
C PRO A 159 10.23 -19.74 10.28
N ALA A 160 10.34 -19.56 8.99
CA ALA A 160 9.74 -20.48 8.02
C ALA A 160 10.36 -21.86 8.20
N PRO A 161 9.56 -22.95 8.15
CA PRO A 161 10.05 -24.32 8.17
C PRO A 161 10.86 -24.65 6.94
#